data_bbc7e2bc300280382e25ae10058e85d4
#
_entry.id   bbc7e2bc300280382e25ae10058e85d4
#
_cell.length_a   1.000
_cell.length_b   1.000
_cell.length_c   1.000
_cell.angle_alpha   90.00
_cell.angle_beta   90.00
_cell.angle_gamma   90.00
#
_symmetry.space_group_name_H-M   'P 1'
#
loop_
_entity.id
_entity.type
_entity.pdbx_description
1 polymer ?
#
loop_
_entity_poly.entity_id
_entity_poly.type
_entity_poly.pdbx_seq_one_letter_code
_entity_poly.pdbx_strand_id
1 'polypeptide(L)'
;MSQKRSWRKLAAVGVMASALMLASCSSEGGRAPAADTANGGTVADTEQIKIALITHSGPGDTFWDIVRKGAEEAAAKDNVELQYLSDPEGGRQAQLIEQAVDQGVDGIAVTLAKPDAVAGALEKAAAAGIPVVSLNSGEDRSAELGAFTHFGSNEELAGEAVGARLAADGYTHPVCVIHEQGNVGHENRCAGVKAKVPGTEVLYVQGTDMTQVESTVTAKLQATSDVDAVVGLGAPYTLTILKSVADAGSDAKVASFDLNPEMAQKIADGEVEFTVDQQPWLQGYGAIDALWQNHRGGFELGGGQPVLTGPTIVDSSNAEQILAFAEDGIR
;
A
#
# COMPACT_ATOMS: atom_id res chain seq x y z
N MET A 1 58.80 -46.75 63.52
CA MET A 1 57.78 -47.23 64.41
C MET A 1 56.40 -46.92 63.79
N SER A 2 55.80 -48.01 63.41
CA SER A 2 54.49 -48.54 63.78
C SER A 2 53.34 -47.73 63.12
N GLN A 3 52.74 -48.33 62.24
CA GLN A 3 51.69 -49.37 62.07
C GLN A 3 50.34 -48.78 61.76
N LYS A 4 49.81 -49.25 60.61
CA LYS A 4 48.50 -49.91 60.45
C LYS A 4 47.26 -49.05 60.75
N ARG A 5 46.14 -49.07 59.99
CA ARG A 5 45.40 -50.04 59.21
C ARG A 5 44.23 -49.39 58.53
N SER A 6 44.08 -49.71 57.27
CA SER A 6 42.85 -50.13 56.56
C SER A 6 41.52 -49.92 57.25
N TRP A 7 40.52 -49.46 56.52
CA TRP A 7 39.28 -50.21 56.23
C TRP A 7 38.47 -49.56 55.08
N ARG A 8 38.15 -50.45 54.20
CA ARG A 8 37.25 -50.25 53.06
C ARG A 8 35.84 -49.88 53.54
N LYS A 9 35.11 -49.04 52.81
CA LYS A 9 33.71 -49.37 52.45
C LYS A 9 33.34 -48.60 51.16
N LEU A 10 32.81 -49.37 50.23
CA LEU A 10 32.12 -48.99 49.01
C LEU A 10 30.91 -48.12 49.34
N ALA A 11 30.59 -47.17 48.48
CA ALA A 11 29.25 -47.11 47.87
C ALA A 11 29.10 -45.90 46.98
N ALA A 12 28.55 -46.18 45.86
CA ALA A 12 27.62 -45.43 45.02
C ALA A 12 28.19 -44.37 44.06
N VAL A 13 28.32 -44.84 42.85
CA VAL A 13 28.35 -44.12 41.59
C VAL A 13 27.07 -43.28 41.44
N GLY A 14 27.22 -41.98 41.37
CA GLY A 14 26.19 -41.05 40.87
C GLY A 14 26.73 -40.31 39.66
N VAL A 15 26.46 -40.86 38.48
CA VAL A 15 26.74 -40.20 37.23
C VAL A 15 25.68 -39.10 37.03
N MET A 16 26.02 -37.84 37.30
CA MET A 16 25.24 -36.70 36.84
C MET A 16 25.72 -36.36 35.42
N ALA A 17 24.93 -36.79 34.45
CA ALA A 17 25.06 -36.35 33.06
C ALA A 17 24.61 -34.89 32.97
N SER A 18 25.55 -33.96 32.91
CA SER A 18 25.32 -32.56 32.56
C SER A 18 25.03 -32.50 31.06
N ALA A 19 23.74 -32.43 30.71
CA ALA A 19 23.34 -32.11 29.34
C ALA A 19 23.65 -30.66 29.09
N LEU A 20 24.73 -30.36 28.37
CA LEU A 20 24.97 -29.06 27.71
C LEU A 20 23.93 -28.93 26.59
N MET A 21 22.90 -28.10 26.80
CA MET A 21 22.09 -27.60 25.72
C MET A 21 22.94 -26.60 24.93
N LEU A 22 23.44 -27.04 23.80
CA LEU A 22 23.93 -26.19 22.74
C LEU A 22 22.70 -25.46 22.15
N ALA A 23 22.50 -24.21 22.53
CA ALA A 23 21.62 -23.30 21.82
C ALA A 23 22.25 -23.04 20.44
N SER A 24 21.82 -23.79 19.45
CA SER A 24 22.08 -23.52 18.05
C SER A 24 21.29 -22.25 17.68
N CYS A 25 21.98 -21.14 17.55
CA CYS A 25 21.45 -19.99 16.84
C CYS A 25 21.33 -20.39 15.37
N SER A 26 20.14 -20.79 14.93
CA SER A 26 19.86 -20.90 13.51
C SER A 26 19.80 -19.49 12.92
N SER A 27 20.62 -19.24 11.92
CA SER A 27 20.66 -17.99 11.15
C SER A 27 19.54 -17.90 10.11
N GLU A 28 18.51 -18.72 10.23
CA GLU A 28 17.32 -18.66 9.37
C GLU A 28 16.26 -17.83 10.08
N GLY A 29 16.17 -16.54 9.71
CA GLY A 29 15.13 -15.62 10.14
C GLY A 29 13.80 -15.95 9.47
N GLY A 30 13.16 -17.01 9.92
CA GLY A 30 11.82 -17.40 9.52
C GLY A 30 11.17 -18.20 10.64
N ARG A 31 10.07 -17.67 11.18
CA ARG A 31 9.23 -18.40 12.12
C ARG A 31 8.62 -19.60 11.38
N ALA A 32 8.80 -20.81 11.91
CA ALA A 32 8.09 -21.98 11.39
C ALA A 32 6.58 -21.71 11.37
N PRO A 33 5.84 -22.23 10.37
CA PRO A 33 4.38 -22.07 10.34
C PRO A 33 3.80 -22.57 11.67
N ALA A 34 3.04 -21.72 12.34
CA ALA A 34 2.30 -22.13 13.52
C ALA A 34 1.26 -23.16 13.08
N ALA A 35 1.22 -24.31 13.73
CA ALA A 35 0.11 -25.24 13.57
C ALA A 35 -1.19 -24.51 13.89
N ASP A 36 -2.21 -24.71 13.05
CA ASP A 36 -3.56 -24.16 13.20
C ASP A 36 -4.08 -24.34 14.63
N THR A 37 -3.88 -23.35 15.45
CA THR A 37 -4.76 -23.09 16.58
C THR A 37 -5.62 -21.93 16.16
N ALA A 38 -6.90 -22.19 15.91
CA ALA A 38 -7.93 -21.20 15.80
C ALA A 38 -7.99 -20.42 17.14
N ASN A 39 -7.07 -19.50 17.31
CA ASN A 39 -7.14 -18.48 18.34
C ASN A 39 -7.63 -17.21 17.64
N GLY A 40 -8.89 -16.89 17.87
CA GLY A 40 -9.35 -15.52 17.69
C GLY A 40 -8.35 -14.62 18.41
N GLY A 41 -7.70 -13.72 17.64
CA GLY A 41 -6.74 -12.78 18.22
C GLY A 41 -7.42 -12.05 19.37
N THR A 42 -6.72 -11.91 20.49
CA THR A 42 -7.23 -11.13 21.61
C THR A 42 -7.22 -9.67 21.17
N VAL A 43 -8.39 -9.04 21.23
CA VAL A 43 -8.54 -7.58 21.08
C VAL A 43 -7.69 -6.90 22.16
N ALA A 44 -7.09 -5.76 21.84
CA ALA A 44 -6.33 -4.99 22.79
C ALA A 44 -7.19 -4.62 24.01
N ASP A 45 -6.66 -4.84 25.22
CA ASP A 45 -7.32 -4.44 26.47
C ASP A 45 -7.08 -2.93 26.73
N THR A 46 -7.74 -2.12 25.89
CA THR A 46 -7.67 -0.65 25.91
C THR A 46 -9.08 -0.09 25.80
N GLU A 47 -9.25 1.18 26.19
CA GLU A 47 -10.46 1.92 25.89
C GLU A 47 -10.73 1.88 24.38
N GLN A 48 -12.00 1.72 24.00
CA GLN A 48 -12.40 1.80 22.61
C GLN A 48 -12.36 3.24 22.14
N ILE A 49 -11.66 3.48 21.04
CA ILE A 49 -11.58 4.79 20.39
C ILE A 49 -12.24 4.75 19.01
N LYS A 50 -12.65 5.90 18.53
CA LYS A 50 -13.27 6.07 17.21
C LYS A 50 -12.30 6.72 16.24
N ILE A 51 -12.01 6.05 15.12
CA ILE A 51 -11.16 6.58 14.04
C ILE A 51 -11.96 6.65 12.75
N ALA A 52 -11.89 7.80 12.07
CA ALA A 52 -12.42 7.95 10.71
C ALA A 52 -11.31 7.71 9.68
N LEU A 53 -11.54 6.77 8.75
CA LEU A 53 -10.74 6.61 7.53
C LEU A 53 -11.50 7.22 6.36
N ILE A 54 -10.95 8.30 5.78
CA ILE A 54 -11.61 9.12 4.77
C ILE A 54 -10.78 9.11 3.48
N THR A 55 -11.27 8.42 2.45
CA THR A 55 -10.54 8.24 1.20
C THR A 55 -11.19 8.99 0.03
N HIS A 56 -10.45 9.13 -1.07
CA HIS A 56 -10.96 9.63 -2.35
C HIS A 56 -11.44 8.49 -3.27
N SER A 57 -11.74 7.32 -2.70
CA SER A 57 -12.20 6.15 -3.45
C SER A 57 -13.41 6.47 -4.32
N GLY A 58 -13.32 6.08 -5.58
CA GLY A 58 -14.43 6.06 -6.52
C GLY A 58 -15.04 4.66 -6.68
N PRO A 59 -16.20 4.54 -7.35
CA PRO A 59 -16.82 3.25 -7.61
C PRO A 59 -15.95 2.34 -8.50
N GLY A 60 -15.81 1.07 -8.12
CA GLY A 60 -15.16 0.04 -8.94
C GLY A 60 -13.64 -0.02 -8.86
N ASP A 61 -13.01 0.79 -8.02
CA ASP A 61 -11.58 0.72 -7.77
C ASP A 61 -11.29 -0.25 -6.62
N THR A 62 -10.81 -1.45 -6.99
CA THR A 62 -10.53 -2.57 -6.07
C THR A 62 -9.36 -2.31 -5.13
N PHE A 63 -8.50 -1.34 -5.41
CA PHE A 63 -7.40 -0.92 -4.54
C PHE A 63 -7.91 -0.55 -3.13
N TRP A 64 -9.04 0.17 -3.09
CA TRP A 64 -9.60 0.66 -1.83
C TRP A 64 -10.24 -0.42 -0.96
N ASP A 65 -10.67 -1.53 -1.56
CA ASP A 65 -11.14 -2.69 -0.80
C ASP A 65 -10.01 -3.31 0.01
N ILE A 66 -8.79 -3.33 -0.55
CA ILE A 66 -7.59 -3.85 0.12
C ILE A 66 -7.13 -2.89 1.22
N VAL A 67 -7.11 -1.58 0.97
CA VAL A 67 -6.81 -0.56 1.99
C VAL A 67 -7.79 -0.67 3.16
N ARG A 68 -9.09 -0.78 2.85
CA ARG A 68 -10.15 -0.92 3.86
C ARG A 68 -9.98 -2.20 4.67
N LYS A 69 -9.68 -3.32 4.03
CA LYS A 69 -9.43 -4.59 4.72
C LYS A 69 -8.28 -4.48 5.73
N GLY A 70 -7.16 -3.86 5.34
CA GLY A 70 -6.05 -3.61 6.27
C GLY A 70 -6.47 -2.74 7.46
N ALA A 71 -7.22 -1.69 7.21
CA ALA A 71 -7.74 -0.80 8.26
C ALA A 71 -8.71 -1.53 9.20
N GLU A 72 -9.62 -2.37 8.68
CA GLU A 72 -10.56 -3.17 9.46
C GLU A 72 -9.84 -4.21 10.34
N GLU A 73 -8.77 -4.84 9.82
CA GLU A 73 -7.98 -5.79 10.60
C GLU A 73 -7.20 -5.11 11.74
N ALA A 74 -6.62 -3.92 11.50
CA ALA A 74 -6.00 -3.11 12.56
C ALA A 74 -7.04 -2.69 13.60
N ALA A 75 -8.18 -2.17 13.17
CA ALA A 75 -9.25 -1.73 14.04
C ALA A 75 -9.77 -2.86 14.96
N ALA A 76 -9.95 -4.06 14.39
CA ALA A 76 -10.37 -5.23 15.16
C ALA A 76 -9.32 -5.65 16.21
N LYS A 77 -8.02 -5.56 15.88
CA LYS A 77 -6.92 -5.85 16.80
C LYS A 77 -6.84 -4.83 17.94
N ASP A 78 -6.99 -3.54 17.62
CA ASP A 78 -6.66 -2.42 18.49
C ASP A 78 -7.86 -1.88 19.29
N ASN A 79 -9.02 -2.54 19.24
CA ASN A 79 -10.27 -2.10 19.85
C ASN A 79 -10.73 -0.73 19.36
N VAL A 80 -10.68 -0.52 18.04
CA VAL A 80 -11.07 0.73 17.37
C VAL A 80 -12.45 0.58 16.73
N GLU A 81 -13.34 1.54 16.94
CA GLU A 81 -14.54 1.74 16.12
C GLU A 81 -14.14 2.47 14.84
N LEU A 82 -14.01 1.74 13.75
CA LEU A 82 -13.62 2.30 12.46
C LEU A 82 -14.84 2.84 11.70
N GLN A 83 -14.77 4.10 11.31
CA GLN A 83 -15.71 4.72 10.38
C GLN A 83 -15.04 4.90 9.01
N TYR A 84 -15.40 4.09 8.02
CA TYR A 84 -14.91 4.25 6.65
C TYR A 84 -15.84 5.15 5.83
N LEU A 85 -15.28 6.21 5.25
CA LEU A 85 -15.98 7.20 4.43
C LEU A 85 -15.19 7.44 3.14
N SER A 86 -15.87 7.69 2.02
CA SER A 86 -15.19 7.99 0.76
C SER A 86 -16.01 8.88 -0.15
N ASP A 87 -15.32 9.76 -0.88
CA ASP A 87 -15.89 10.51 -2.00
C ASP A 87 -14.75 10.96 -2.93
N PRO A 88 -14.83 10.71 -4.26
CA PRO A 88 -13.77 11.10 -5.21
C PRO A 88 -13.71 12.62 -5.44
N GLU A 89 -14.74 13.38 -5.06
CA GLU A 89 -14.76 14.83 -5.19
C GLU A 89 -14.14 15.49 -3.95
N GLY A 90 -13.03 16.23 -4.12
CA GLY A 90 -12.26 16.81 -3.02
C GLY A 90 -13.10 17.71 -2.09
N GLY A 91 -14.04 18.47 -2.62
CA GLY A 91 -14.95 19.29 -1.80
C GLY A 91 -15.91 18.46 -0.95
N ARG A 92 -16.32 17.28 -1.41
CA ARG A 92 -17.14 16.35 -0.62
C ARG A 92 -16.29 15.58 0.38
N GLN A 93 -15.07 15.17 -0.01
CA GLN A 93 -14.12 14.60 0.93
C GLN A 93 -13.85 15.56 2.11
N ALA A 94 -13.68 16.86 1.83
CA ALA A 94 -13.56 17.89 2.89
C ALA A 94 -14.78 17.92 3.84
N GLN A 95 -16.00 17.81 3.30
CA GLN A 95 -17.21 17.74 4.12
C GLN A 95 -17.24 16.49 5.02
N LEU A 96 -16.73 15.33 4.53
CA LEU A 96 -16.61 14.12 5.34
C LEU A 96 -15.61 14.28 6.48
N ILE A 97 -14.50 15.00 6.23
CA ILE A 97 -13.52 15.35 7.29
C ILE A 97 -14.19 16.24 8.34
N GLU A 98 -14.89 17.30 7.92
CA GLU A 98 -15.62 18.19 8.83
C GLU A 98 -16.66 17.43 9.67
N GLN A 99 -17.39 16.50 9.04
CA GLN A 99 -18.35 15.67 9.75
C GLN A 99 -17.66 14.78 10.82
N ALA A 100 -16.49 14.21 10.53
CA ALA A 100 -15.73 13.43 11.51
C ALA A 100 -15.26 14.31 12.67
N VAL A 101 -14.81 15.55 12.40
CA VAL A 101 -14.46 16.54 13.42
C VAL A 101 -15.66 16.86 14.32
N ASP A 102 -16.82 17.13 13.72
CA ASP A 102 -18.07 17.46 14.46
C ASP A 102 -18.57 16.28 15.32
N GLN A 103 -18.28 15.04 14.91
CA GLN A 103 -18.59 13.82 15.67
C GLN A 103 -17.59 13.57 16.81
N GLY A 104 -16.50 14.31 16.89
CA GLY A 104 -15.50 14.16 17.93
C GLY A 104 -14.78 12.81 17.85
N VAL A 105 -14.32 12.40 16.66
CA VAL A 105 -13.49 11.20 16.52
C VAL A 105 -12.14 11.37 17.19
N ASP A 106 -11.53 10.28 17.64
CA ASP A 106 -10.23 10.30 18.34
C ASP A 106 -9.04 10.34 17.37
N GLY A 107 -9.28 10.16 16.06
CA GLY A 107 -8.26 10.24 15.02
C GLY A 107 -8.85 10.22 13.62
N ILE A 108 -8.11 10.81 12.68
CA ILE A 108 -8.47 10.85 11.25
C ILE A 108 -7.33 10.29 10.42
N ALA A 109 -7.62 9.22 9.65
CA ALA A 109 -6.77 8.75 8.55
C ALA A 109 -7.34 9.27 7.23
N VAL A 110 -6.54 9.95 6.40
CA VAL A 110 -7.05 10.66 5.22
C VAL A 110 -6.12 10.54 4.02
N THR A 111 -6.69 10.42 2.83
CA THR A 111 -5.94 10.51 1.56
C THR A 111 -5.88 11.95 1.06
N LEU A 112 -4.74 12.35 0.50
CA LEU A 112 -4.49 13.72 0.07
C LEU A 112 -4.37 13.84 -1.46
N ALA A 113 -5.26 13.16 -2.21
CA ALA A 113 -5.25 13.22 -3.68
C ALA A 113 -5.48 14.64 -4.22
N LYS A 114 -6.32 15.41 -3.53
CA LYS A 114 -6.63 16.82 -3.84
C LYS A 114 -6.37 17.68 -2.60
N PRO A 115 -5.09 17.90 -2.23
CA PRO A 115 -4.70 18.45 -0.94
C PRO A 115 -5.29 19.83 -0.65
N ASP A 116 -5.34 20.71 -1.65
CA ASP A 116 -5.88 22.05 -1.47
C ASP A 116 -7.40 22.05 -1.17
N ALA A 117 -8.13 21.05 -1.67
CA ALA A 117 -9.55 20.94 -1.41
C ALA A 117 -9.87 20.55 0.04
N VAL A 118 -8.99 19.78 0.69
CA VAL A 118 -9.19 19.27 2.06
C VAL A 118 -8.47 20.09 3.13
N ALA A 119 -7.58 21.02 2.74
CA ALA A 119 -6.74 21.79 3.66
C ALA A 119 -7.54 22.47 4.78
N GLY A 120 -8.59 23.20 4.45
CA GLY A 120 -9.41 23.91 5.45
C GLY A 120 -10.13 22.99 6.44
N ALA A 121 -10.50 21.76 6.01
CA ALA A 121 -11.10 20.78 6.88
C ALA A 121 -10.06 20.15 7.84
N LEU A 122 -8.82 19.95 7.37
CA LEU A 122 -7.71 19.47 8.18
C LEU A 122 -7.24 20.52 9.20
N GLU A 123 -7.27 21.82 8.85
CA GLU A 123 -7.05 22.92 9.82
C GLU A 123 -8.08 22.86 10.95
N LYS A 124 -9.35 22.55 10.66
CA LYS A 124 -10.38 22.36 11.70
C LYS A 124 -10.09 21.14 12.58
N ALA A 125 -9.64 20.02 12.00
CA ALA A 125 -9.23 18.85 12.77
C ALA A 125 -8.07 19.20 13.72
N ALA A 126 -7.05 19.90 13.25
CA ALA A 126 -5.94 20.37 14.05
C ALA A 126 -6.38 21.32 15.18
N ALA A 127 -7.30 22.27 14.88
CA ALA A 127 -7.86 23.19 15.88
C ALA A 127 -8.69 22.46 16.95
N ALA A 128 -9.30 21.34 16.62
CA ALA A 128 -10.02 20.47 17.54
C ALA A 128 -9.07 19.53 18.33
N GLY A 129 -7.77 19.52 18.03
CA GLY A 129 -6.79 18.63 18.65
C GLY A 129 -6.90 17.16 18.20
N ILE A 130 -7.53 16.90 17.07
CA ILE A 130 -7.68 15.54 16.52
C ILE A 130 -6.42 15.18 15.73
N PRO A 131 -5.69 14.11 16.08
CA PRO A 131 -4.50 13.67 15.35
C PRO A 131 -4.87 13.17 13.96
N VAL A 132 -4.00 13.49 12.99
CA VAL A 132 -4.19 13.12 11.59
C VAL A 132 -3.02 12.26 11.11
N VAL A 133 -3.33 11.20 10.39
CA VAL A 133 -2.41 10.40 9.58
C VAL A 133 -2.86 10.51 8.13
N SER A 134 -1.94 10.75 7.21
CA SER A 134 -2.25 10.67 5.79
C SER A 134 -1.83 9.33 5.19
N LEU A 135 -2.45 8.94 4.07
CA LEU A 135 -2.06 7.74 3.36
C LEU A 135 -2.27 7.88 1.86
N ASN A 136 -1.59 7.03 1.09
CA ASN A 136 -1.65 6.90 -0.36
C ASN A 136 -1.09 8.11 -1.10
N SER A 137 -1.90 9.11 -1.44
CA SER A 137 -1.50 10.28 -2.24
C SER A 137 -1.13 11.48 -1.38
N GLY A 138 -0.30 12.39 -1.92
CA GLY A 138 0.01 13.69 -1.32
C GLY A 138 1.01 13.62 -0.16
N GLU A 139 1.96 12.69 -0.23
CA GLU A 139 3.04 12.55 0.76
C GLU A 139 3.77 13.86 1.01
N ASP A 140 4.12 14.58 -0.06
CA ASP A 140 4.81 15.86 -0.05
C ASP A 140 4.07 17.01 0.65
N ARG A 141 2.74 16.92 0.76
CA ARG A 141 1.87 17.90 1.44
C ARG A 141 1.44 17.44 2.85
N SER A 142 1.75 16.21 3.23
CA SER A 142 1.27 15.56 4.43
C SER A 142 1.59 16.34 5.71
N ALA A 143 2.86 16.66 5.94
CA ALA A 143 3.29 17.38 7.14
C ALA A 143 2.76 18.83 7.18
N GLU A 144 2.70 19.52 6.04
CA GLU A 144 2.12 20.87 5.92
C GLU A 144 0.65 20.89 6.33
N LEU A 145 -0.09 19.82 5.99
CA LEU A 145 -1.52 19.67 6.30
C LEU A 145 -1.79 19.06 7.68
N GLY A 146 -0.76 18.95 8.54
CA GLY A 146 -0.90 18.58 9.94
C GLY A 146 -0.94 17.08 10.22
N ALA A 147 -0.66 16.22 9.25
CA ALA A 147 -0.50 14.80 9.52
C ALA A 147 0.86 14.53 10.18
N PHE A 148 0.88 13.75 11.26
CA PHE A 148 2.13 13.43 11.97
C PHE A 148 2.95 12.33 11.29
N THR A 149 2.35 11.57 10.38
CA THR A 149 3.03 10.60 9.51
C THR A 149 2.20 10.34 8.25
N HIS A 150 2.83 9.71 7.24
CA HIS A 150 2.20 9.28 5.99
C HIS A 150 2.51 7.80 5.72
N PHE A 151 1.53 7.04 5.27
CA PHE A 151 1.69 5.67 4.79
C PHE A 151 1.41 5.59 3.28
N GLY A 152 2.42 5.39 2.48
CA GLY A 152 2.25 5.38 1.02
C GLY A 152 3.57 5.18 0.28
N SER A 153 3.56 5.49 -0.99
CA SER A 153 4.77 5.56 -1.82
C SER A 153 5.16 7.01 -2.04
N ASN A 154 6.45 7.26 -2.26
CA ASN A 154 6.83 8.48 -2.95
C ASN A 154 6.48 8.31 -4.42
N GLU A 155 5.47 9.04 -4.88
CA GLU A 155 4.83 8.79 -6.18
C GLU A 155 5.71 9.20 -7.37
N GLU A 156 6.57 10.20 -7.20
CA GLU A 156 7.55 10.57 -8.22
C GLU A 156 8.61 9.47 -8.38
N LEU A 157 9.16 8.97 -7.25
CA LEU A 157 10.11 7.85 -7.28
C LEU A 157 9.49 6.57 -7.83
N ALA A 158 8.21 6.32 -7.54
CA ALA A 158 7.48 5.20 -8.11
C ALA A 158 7.33 5.33 -9.63
N GLY A 159 7.00 6.53 -10.11
CA GLY A 159 7.00 6.85 -11.54
C GLY A 159 8.38 6.73 -12.18
N GLU A 160 9.43 7.21 -11.50
CA GLU A 160 10.82 7.05 -11.96
C GLU A 160 11.22 5.58 -12.09
N ALA A 161 10.79 4.71 -11.16
CA ALA A 161 11.05 3.27 -11.23
C ALA A 161 10.42 2.63 -12.47
N VAL A 162 9.15 3.00 -12.78
CA VAL A 162 8.48 2.59 -14.03
C VAL A 162 9.24 3.09 -15.25
N GLY A 163 9.54 4.39 -15.29
CA GLY A 163 10.25 4.98 -16.43
C GLY A 163 11.64 4.40 -16.64
N ALA A 164 12.38 4.11 -15.57
CA ALA A 164 13.68 3.47 -15.65
C ALA A 164 13.60 2.04 -16.23
N ARG A 165 12.57 1.27 -15.85
CA ARG A 165 12.31 -0.05 -16.39
C ARG A 165 11.93 0.03 -17.88
N LEU A 166 11.01 0.93 -18.25
CA LEU A 166 10.63 1.14 -19.67
C LEU A 166 11.84 1.55 -20.52
N ALA A 167 12.68 2.48 -20.03
CA ALA A 167 13.89 2.88 -20.73
C ALA A 167 14.89 1.73 -20.90
N ALA A 168 15.07 0.87 -19.88
CA ALA A 168 15.94 -0.30 -19.94
C ALA A 168 15.44 -1.35 -20.95
N ASP A 169 14.12 -1.49 -21.07
CA ASP A 169 13.47 -2.38 -22.03
C ASP A 169 13.41 -1.78 -23.46
N GLY A 170 13.85 -0.51 -23.63
CA GLY A 170 14.01 0.18 -24.92
C GLY A 170 12.82 0.98 -25.38
N TYR A 171 11.80 1.19 -24.54
CA TYR A 171 10.64 2.03 -24.87
C TYR A 171 11.01 3.51 -24.83
N THR A 172 10.48 4.25 -25.79
CA THR A 172 10.87 5.66 -26.04
C THR A 172 9.69 6.61 -26.14
N HIS A 173 8.48 6.10 -26.39
CA HIS A 173 7.26 6.88 -26.55
C HIS A 173 6.07 6.29 -25.78
N PRO A 174 6.17 6.19 -24.43
CA PRO A 174 5.07 5.69 -23.63
C PRO A 174 3.95 6.74 -23.48
N VAL A 175 2.72 6.25 -23.30
CA VAL A 175 1.56 7.05 -22.85
C VAL A 175 1.24 6.70 -21.41
N CYS A 176 1.28 7.70 -20.51
CA CYS A 176 0.86 7.58 -19.12
C CYS A 176 -0.59 8.03 -19.00
N VAL A 177 -1.48 7.14 -18.54
CA VAL A 177 -2.94 7.36 -18.53
C VAL A 177 -3.42 7.74 -17.14
N ILE A 178 -3.80 9.01 -16.96
CA ILE A 178 -4.38 9.53 -15.70
C ILE A 178 -5.89 9.34 -15.74
N HIS A 179 -6.41 8.51 -14.86
CA HIS A 179 -7.84 8.21 -14.76
C HIS A 179 -8.56 9.04 -13.69
N GLU A 180 -7.83 9.77 -12.85
CA GLU A 180 -8.38 10.71 -11.88
C GLU A 180 -7.69 12.07 -12.03
N GLN A 181 -8.33 12.97 -12.77
CA GLN A 181 -7.80 14.29 -13.03
C GLN A 181 -7.67 15.11 -11.73
N GLY A 182 -6.51 15.73 -11.55
CA GLY A 182 -6.19 16.53 -10.35
C GLY A 182 -5.76 15.71 -9.14
N ASN A 183 -5.58 14.41 -9.28
CA ASN A 183 -4.92 13.57 -8.27
C ASN A 183 -3.41 13.80 -8.37
N VAL A 184 -2.84 14.45 -7.32
CA VAL A 184 -1.40 14.79 -7.29
C VAL A 184 -0.50 13.56 -7.36
N GLY A 185 -0.92 12.42 -6.80
CA GLY A 185 -0.16 11.17 -6.90
C GLY A 185 -0.05 10.67 -8.35
N HIS A 186 -1.13 10.75 -9.13
CA HIS A 186 -1.12 10.35 -10.54
C HIS A 186 -0.24 11.28 -11.38
N GLU A 187 -0.33 12.60 -11.14
CA GLU A 187 0.51 13.58 -11.81
C GLU A 187 2.00 13.31 -11.52
N ASN A 188 2.35 13.05 -10.26
CA ASN A 188 3.71 12.75 -9.84
C ASN A 188 4.22 11.44 -10.47
N ARG A 189 3.40 10.38 -10.55
CA ARG A 189 3.76 9.13 -11.24
C ARG A 189 4.08 9.36 -12.70
N CYS A 190 3.22 10.06 -13.44
CA CYS A 190 3.47 10.38 -14.85
C CYS A 190 4.67 11.31 -15.03
N ALA A 191 4.90 12.26 -14.12
CA ALA A 191 6.10 13.11 -14.13
C ALA A 191 7.38 12.29 -13.93
N GLY A 192 7.38 11.34 -13.00
CA GLY A 192 8.49 10.40 -12.76
C GLY A 192 8.79 9.55 -14.00
N VAL A 193 7.76 8.97 -14.65
CA VAL A 193 7.93 8.23 -15.91
C VAL A 193 8.60 9.12 -16.96
N LYS A 194 8.09 10.35 -17.15
CA LYS A 194 8.60 11.31 -18.13
C LYS A 194 10.03 11.74 -17.83
N ALA A 195 10.43 11.83 -16.57
CA ALA A 195 11.78 12.18 -16.17
C ALA A 195 12.82 11.16 -16.68
N LYS A 196 12.43 9.88 -16.79
CA LYS A 196 13.29 8.78 -17.29
C LYS A 196 13.10 8.53 -18.80
N VAL A 197 11.88 8.73 -19.31
CA VAL A 197 11.56 8.58 -20.73
C VAL A 197 10.95 9.90 -21.24
N PRO A 198 11.76 10.85 -21.71
CA PRO A 198 11.28 12.20 -22.11
C PRO A 198 10.19 12.22 -23.17
N GLY A 199 10.07 11.16 -24.00
CA GLY A 199 9.02 10.98 -24.99
C GLY A 199 7.63 10.66 -24.40
N THR A 200 7.52 10.51 -23.08
CA THR A 200 6.23 10.20 -22.41
C THR A 200 5.19 11.27 -22.66
N GLU A 201 4.04 10.88 -23.15
CA GLU A 201 2.84 11.69 -23.22
C GLU A 201 1.89 11.36 -22.07
N VAL A 202 1.13 12.37 -21.61
CA VAL A 202 0.07 12.16 -20.60
C VAL A 202 -1.28 12.18 -21.29
N LEU A 203 -2.12 11.17 -21.00
CA LEU A 203 -3.48 11.08 -21.50
C LEU A 203 -4.46 11.08 -20.31
N TYR A 204 -5.37 12.07 -20.28
CA TYR A 204 -6.42 12.13 -19.26
C TYR A 204 -7.68 11.41 -19.74
N VAL A 205 -8.24 10.57 -18.89
CA VAL A 205 -9.49 9.85 -19.13
C VAL A 205 -10.44 10.02 -17.93
N GLN A 206 -11.73 9.73 -18.16
CA GLN A 206 -12.74 9.76 -17.10
C GLN A 206 -12.85 8.39 -16.43
N GLY A 207 -12.13 8.17 -15.34
CA GLY A 207 -12.03 6.86 -14.69
C GLY A 207 -13.35 6.32 -14.11
N THR A 208 -14.36 7.17 -13.90
CA THR A 208 -15.70 6.73 -13.49
C THR A 208 -16.54 6.16 -14.65
N ASP A 209 -16.04 6.21 -15.88
CA ASP A 209 -16.66 5.65 -17.09
C ASP A 209 -15.65 4.81 -17.88
N MET A 210 -15.63 3.50 -17.60
CA MET A 210 -14.71 2.55 -18.25
C MET A 210 -14.90 2.49 -19.76
N THR A 211 -16.09 2.75 -20.29
CA THR A 211 -16.35 2.82 -21.73
C THR A 211 -15.63 4.02 -22.35
N GLN A 212 -15.63 5.15 -21.65
CA GLN A 212 -14.90 6.34 -22.09
C GLN A 212 -13.38 6.13 -21.96
N VAL A 213 -12.90 5.45 -20.93
CA VAL A 213 -11.49 5.03 -20.82
C VAL A 213 -11.08 4.24 -22.06
N GLU A 214 -11.81 3.14 -22.36
CA GLU A 214 -11.55 2.26 -23.49
C GLU A 214 -11.54 3.04 -24.82
N SER A 215 -12.59 3.83 -25.10
CA SER A 215 -12.71 4.56 -26.37
C SER A 215 -11.63 5.63 -26.54
N THR A 216 -11.24 6.32 -25.46
CA THR A 216 -10.23 7.39 -25.51
C THR A 216 -8.83 6.80 -25.73
N VAL A 217 -8.47 5.73 -25.03
CA VAL A 217 -7.17 5.07 -25.21
C VAL A 217 -7.08 4.43 -26.61
N THR A 218 -8.12 3.73 -27.06
CA THR A 218 -8.19 3.15 -28.42
C THR A 218 -7.98 4.23 -29.49
N ALA A 219 -8.71 5.35 -29.38
CA ALA A 219 -8.56 6.46 -30.32
C ALA A 219 -7.14 7.07 -30.32
N LYS A 220 -6.53 7.22 -29.15
CA LYS A 220 -5.14 7.70 -29.02
C LYS A 220 -4.18 6.77 -29.74
N LEU A 221 -4.27 5.46 -29.53
CA LEU A 221 -3.37 4.47 -30.14
C LEU A 221 -3.57 4.39 -31.66
N GLN A 222 -4.81 4.51 -32.15
CA GLN A 222 -5.09 4.54 -33.60
C GLN A 222 -4.55 5.81 -34.26
N ALA A 223 -4.53 6.95 -33.54
CA ALA A 223 -4.04 8.21 -34.07
C ALA A 223 -2.51 8.35 -33.98
N THR A 224 -1.82 7.57 -33.15
CA THR A 224 -0.39 7.71 -32.84
C THR A 224 0.26 6.31 -32.87
N SER A 225 0.67 5.89 -34.07
CA SER A 225 1.15 4.53 -34.33
C SER A 225 2.56 4.22 -33.77
N ASP A 226 3.29 5.23 -33.29
CA ASP A 226 4.62 5.11 -32.70
C ASP A 226 4.61 5.05 -31.15
N VAL A 227 3.43 4.99 -30.53
CA VAL A 227 3.30 4.67 -29.11
C VAL A 227 3.77 3.24 -28.88
N ASP A 228 4.80 3.06 -28.08
CA ASP A 228 5.47 1.78 -27.84
C ASP A 228 5.14 1.16 -26.47
N ALA A 229 4.63 1.97 -25.52
CA ALA A 229 4.15 1.50 -24.22
C ALA A 229 2.94 2.31 -23.71
N VAL A 230 2.11 1.70 -22.86
CA VAL A 230 1.03 2.39 -22.15
C VAL A 230 1.14 2.05 -20.67
N VAL A 231 1.13 3.09 -19.82
CA VAL A 231 1.19 2.95 -18.35
C VAL A 231 -0.18 3.30 -17.78
N GLY A 232 -0.84 2.30 -17.19
CA GLY A 232 -2.05 2.50 -16.40
C GLY A 232 -1.72 2.74 -14.93
N LEU A 233 -2.50 3.57 -14.24
CA LEU A 233 -2.22 3.98 -12.86
C LEU A 233 -3.09 3.28 -11.81
N GLY A 234 -3.71 2.16 -12.19
CA GLY A 234 -4.53 1.31 -11.32
C GLY A 234 -4.96 0.04 -12.03
N ALA A 235 -5.11 -1.07 -11.33
CA ALA A 235 -5.35 -2.38 -11.92
C ALA A 235 -6.62 -2.46 -12.80
N PRO A 236 -7.82 -2.01 -12.37
CA PRO A 236 -9.02 -2.07 -13.22
C PRO A 236 -8.90 -1.25 -14.49
N TYR A 237 -8.25 -0.09 -14.41
CA TYR A 237 -8.01 0.79 -15.55
C TYR A 237 -7.03 0.18 -16.54
N THR A 238 -5.95 -0.44 -16.04
CA THR A 238 -4.94 -1.10 -16.87
C THR A 238 -5.52 -2.32 -17.60
N LEU A 239 -6.42 -3.07 -16.98
CA LEU A 239 -7.14 -4.16 -17.67
C LEU A 239 -7.99 -3.62 -18.84
N THR A 240 -8.62 -2.45 -18.66
CA THR A 240 -9.35 -1.77 -19.74
C THR A 240 -8.39 -1.25 -20.83
N ILE A 241 -7.23 -0.72 -20.44
CA ILE A 241 -6.17 -0.29 -21.37
C ILE A 241 -5.65 -1.47 -22.19
N LEU A 242 -5.43 -2.63 -21.57
CA LEU A 242 -4.99 -3.85 -22.27
C LEU A 242 -5.96 -4.23 -23.39
N LYS A 243 -7.26 -4.14 -23.11
CA LYS A 243 -8.30 -4.34 -24.14
C LYS A 243 -8.23 -3.26 -25.23
N SER A 244 -8.03 -1.99 -24.86
CA SER A 244 -7.90 -0.87 -25.82
C SER A 244 -6.72 -1.05 -26.78
N VAL A 245 -5.59 -1.58 -26.30
CA VAL A 245 -4.42 -1.91 -27.13
C VAL A 245 -4.78 -2.96 -28.19
N ALA A 246 -5.49 -4.02 -27.77
CA ALA A 246 -5.94 -5.07 -28.69
C ALA A 246 -6.95 -4.53 -29.73
N ASP A 247 -7.94 -3.73 -29.29
CA ASP A 247 -8.98 -3.15 -30.14
C ASP A 247 -8.40 -2.12 -31.14
N ALA A 248 -7.33 -1.42 -30.75
CA ALA A 248 -6.61 -0.52 -31.64
C ALA A 248 -5.73 -1.23 -32.67
N GLY A 249 -5.46 -2.52 -32.48
CA GLY A 249 -4.46 -3.27 -33.24
C GLY A 249 -3.04 -2.73 -33.03
N SER A 250 -2.75 -2.22 -31.85
CA SER A 250 -1.44 -1.65 -31.46
C SER A 250 -0.52 -2.73 -30.91
N ASP A 251 0.79 -2.60 -31.16
CA ASP A 251 1.84 -3.46 -30.59
C ASP A 251 2.39 -2.90 -29.24
N ALA A 252 1.83 -1.78 -28.73
CA ALA A 252 2.25 -1.13 -27.51
C ALA A 252 2.18 -2.10 -26.32
N LYS A 253 3.23 -2.12 -25.51
CA LYS A 253 3.28 -2.92 -24.29
C LYS A 253 2.58 -2.22 -23.13
N VAL A 254 2.09 -2.98 -22.16
CA VAL A 254 1.32 -2.43 -21.05
C VAL A 254 2.08 -2.64 -19.74
N ALA A 255 2.24 -1.56 -18.99
CA ALA A 255 2.71 -1.56 -17.59
C ALA A 255 1.63 -0.96 -16.69
N SER A 256 1.67 -1.30 -15.40
CA SER A 256 0.62 -0.95 -14.46
C SER A 256 1.14 -0.38 -13.15
N PHE A 257 0.24 0.22 -12.43
CA PHE A 257 0.28 0.36 -10.98
C PHE A 257 -0.82 -0.51 -10.39
N ASP A 258 -0.61 -0.96 -9.16
CA ASP A 258 -1.51 -1.74 -8.34
C ASP A 258 -1.76 -3.17 -8.83
N LEU A 259 -2.36 -3.94 -7.96
CA LEU A 259 -2.68 -5.34 -8.16
C LEU A 259 -4.15 -5.61 -7.86
N ASN A 260 -4.64 -6.65 -8.48
CA ASN A 260 -5.78 -7.46 -8.11
C ASN A 260 -5.53 -8.87 -8.68
N PRO A 261 -6.33 -9.89 -8.37
CA PRO A 261 -6.09 -11.24 -8.85
C PRO A 261 -5.97 -11.35 -10.39
N GLU A 262 -6.81 -10.62 -11.13
CA GLU A 262 -6.79 -10.61 -12.59
C GLU A 262 -5.50 -9.99 -13.14
N MET A 263 -5.07 -8.85 -12.57
CA MET A 263 -3.82 -8.19 -12.96
C MET A 263 -2.60 -9.09 -12.67
N ALA A 264 -2.55 -9.71 -11.50
CA ALA A 264 -1.47 -10.63 -11.15
C ALA A 264 -1.38 -11.81 -12.15
N GLN A 265 -2.53 -12.36 -12.58
CA GLN A 265 -2.59 -13.40 -13.60
C GLN A 265 -2.11 -12.88 -14.97
N LYS A 266 -2.52 -11.67 -15.38
CA LYS A 266 -2.08 -11.05 -16.65
C LYS A 266 -0.57 -10.81 -16.69
N ILE A 267 0.04 -10.49 -15.56
CA ILE A 267 1.50 -10.36 -15.46
C ILE A 267 2.17 -11.74 -15.54
N ALA A 268 1.64 -12.74 -14.84
CA ALA A 268 2.16 -14.11 -14.90
C ALA A 268 2.10 -14.69 -16.32
N ASP A 269 1.04 -14.39 -17.08
CA ASP A 269 0.84 -14.81 -18.46
C ASP A 269 1.69 -14.00 -19.46
N GLY A 270 2.33 -12.91 -19.03
CA GLY A 270 3.14 -12.02 -19.86
C GLY A 270 2.34 -11.08 -20.77
N GLU A 271 1.05 -10.88 -20.50
CA GLU A 271 0.21 -9.92 -21.21
C GLU A 271 0.42 -8.49 -20.72
N VAL A 272 0.81 -8.32 -19.44
CA VAL A 272 1.27 -7.07 -18.83
C VAL A 272 2.72 -7.24 -18.41
N GLU A 273 3.58 -6.31 -18.79
CA GLU A 273 5.04 -6.41 -18.58
C GLU A 273 5.40 -6.45 -17.09
N PHE A 274 4.80 -5.53 -16.31
CA PHE A 274 4.98 -5.42 -14.87
C PHE A 274 3.97 -4.45 -14.25
N THR A 275 3.89 -4.49 -12.93
CA THR A 275 3.18 -3.48 -12.15
C THR A 275 4.03 -2.97 -10.99
N VAL A 276 3.69 -1.79 -10.48
CA VAL A 276 4.18 -1.27 -9.20
C VAL A 276 3.15 -1.56 -8.12
N ASP A 277 3.52 -2.41 -7.17
CA ASP A 277 2.73 -2.67 -5.98
C ASP A 277 3.08 -1.67 -4.86
N GLN A 278 2.07 -1.01 -4.34
CA GLN A 278 2.16 -0.05 -3.24
C GLN A 278 1.85 -0.66 -1.88
N GLN A 279 1.50 -1.95 -1.81
CA GLN A 279 1.09 -2.65 -0.60
C GLN A 279 -0.09 -1.98 0.12
N PRO A 280 -1.27 -1.86 -0.52
CA PRO A 280 -2.40 -1.08 -0.03
C PRO A 280 -2.94 -1.55 1.33
N TRP A 281 -2.89 -2.85 1.61
CA TRP A 281 -3.25 -3.38 2.92
C TRP A 281 -2.42 -2.74 4.05
N LEU A 282 -1.10 -2.58 3.84
CA LEU A 282 -0.21 -1.93 4.81
C LEU A 282 -0.54 -0.45 5.01
N GLN A 283 -0.99 0.25 3.97
CA GLN A 283 -1.39 1.65 4.09
C GLN A 283 -2.57 1.79 5.05
N GLY A 284 -3.61 0.99 4.84
CA GLY A 284 -4.79 0.98 5.71
C GLY A 284 -4.48 0.53 7.13
N TYR A 285 -3.79 -0.61 7.26
CA TYR A 285 -3.42 -1.17 8.55
C TYR A 285 -2.54 -0.20 9.35
N GLY A 286 -1.47 0.30 8.74
CA GLY A 286 -0.52 1.18 9.40
C GLY A 286 -1.13 2.50 9.84
N ALA A 287 -2.03 3.08 9.05
CA ALA A 287 -2.68 4.34 9.39
C ALA A 287 -3.56 4.22 10.65
N ILE A 288 -4.32 3.14 10.79
CA ILE A 288 -5.17 2.92 11.96
C ILE A 288 -4.33 2.56 13.19
N ASP A 289 -3.36 1.64 13.04
CA ASP A 289 -2.45 1.25 14.12
C ASP A 289 -1.64 2.45 14.66
N ALA A 290 -1.17 3.35 13.77
CA ALA A 290 -0.45 4.55 14.16
C ALA A 290 -1.32 5.53 14.97
N LEU A 291 -2.58 5.75 14.59
CA LEU A 291 -3.51 6.59 15.34
C LEU A 291 -3.82 6.00 16.71
N TRP A 292 -4.01 4.68 16.81
CA TRP A 292 -4.20 4.01 18.09
C TRP A 292 -2.96 4.12 18.99
N GLN A 293 -1.75 3.94 18.44
CA GLN A 293 -0.51 4.13 19.21
C GLN A 293 -0.34 5.58 19.67
N ASN A 294 -0.68 6.55 18.81
CA ASN A 294 -0.66 7.97 19.17
C ASN A 294 -1.61 8.28 20.33
N HIS A 295 -2.85 7.78 20.26
CA HIS A 295 -3.83 7.93 21.35
C HIS A 295 -3.32 7.32 22.68
N ARG A 296 -2.66 6.16 22.62
CA ARG A 296 -2.14 5.46 23.80
C ARG A 296 -1.01 6.16 24.51
N GLY A 297 -0.12 6.83 23.80
CA GLY A 297 1.11 7.32 24.39
C GLY A 297 1.79 8.45 23.63
N GLY A 298 1.10 9.07 22.67
CA GLY A 298 1.68 10.14 21.86
C GLY A 298 2.79 9.63 20.93
N PHE A 299 2.78 8.33 20.56
CA PHE A 299 3.80 7.78 19.67
C PHE A 299 3.57 8.26 18.24
N GLU A 300 4.66 8.60 17.56
CA GLU A 300 4.67 9.00 16.16
C GLU A 300 5.55 8.03 15.36
N LEU A 301 4.94 7.20 14.53
CA LEU A 301 5.68 6.30 13.64
C LEU A 301 6.41 7.11 12.56
N GLY A 302 7.58 6.61 12.16
CA GLY A 302 8.42 7.29 11.17
C GLY A 302 9.22 8.48 11.71
N GLY A 303 8.99 8.93 12.96
CA GLY A 303 9.71 10.08 13.54
C GLY A 303 9.51 11.36 12.73
N GLY A 304 8.29 11.61 12.24
CA GLY A 304 7.94 12.74 11.38
C GLY A 304 8.31 12.55 9.90
N GLN A 305 8.74 11.35 9.51
CA GLN A 305 9.01 10.98 8.12
C GLN A 305 7.94 10.00 7.62
N PRO A 306 7.68 9.94 6.29
CA PRO A 306 6.78 8.95 5.71
C PRO A 306 7.23 7.51 5.99
N VAL A 307 6.28 6.63 6.22
CA VAL A 307 6.46 5.18 6.26
C VAL A 307 6.16 4.64 4.87
N LEU A 308 7.21 4.37 4.10
CA LEU A 308 7.06 3.94 2.71
C LEU A 308 6.54 2.50 2.62
N THR A 309 5.48 2.28 1.84
CA THR A 309 4.90 0.97 1.55
C THR A 309 5.22 0.48 0.12
N GLY A 310 5.98 1.24 -0.66
CA GLY A 310 6.44 0.94 -2.02
C GLY A 310 7.45 1.99 -2.49
N PRO A 311 7.88 1.91 -3.76
CA PRO A 311 7.43 1.00 -4.82
C PRO A 311 8.05 -0.41 -4.75
N THR A 312 7.27 -1.44 -5.10
CA THR A 312 7.76 -2.80 -5.33
C THR A 312 7.36 -3.24 -6.73
N ILE A 313 8.32 -3.65 -7.55
CA ILE A 313 8.03 -4.14 -8.91
C ILE A 313 7.57 -5.60 -8.83
N VAL A 314 6.44 -5.87 -9.46
CA VAL A 314 5.92 -7.23 -9.69
C VAL A 314 5.91 -7.48 -11.19
N ASP A 315 6.64 -8.50 -11.63
CA ASP A 315 6.72 -8.95 -13.02
C ASP A 315 6.58 -10.48 -13.10
N SER A 316 6.76 -11.07 -14.28
CA SER A 316 6.59 -12.51 -14.49
C SER A 316 7.50 -13.39 -13.62
N SER A 317 8.57 -12.82 -13.03
CA SER A 317 9.50 -13.58 -12.18
C SER A 317 8.97 -13.81 -10.76
N ASN A 318 8.02 -12.99 -10.29
CA ASN A 318 7.47 -13.07 -8.93
C ASN A 318 5.93 -13.02 -8.87
N ALA A 319 5.23 -12.82 -9.99
CA ALA A 319 3.77 -12.69 -10.03
C ALA A 319 3.03 -13.92 -9.47
N GLU A 320 3.52 -15.14 -9.72
CA GLU A 320 2.91 -16.37 -9.18
C GLU A 320 2.92 -16.41 -7.64
N GLN A 321 3.97 -15.87 -7.01
CA GLN A 321 4.06 -15.82 -5.55
C GLN A 321 3.08 -14.77 -4.97
N ILE A 322 2.85 -13.69 -5.73
CA ILE A 322 1.97 -12.59 -5.32
C ILE A 322 0.49 -12.95 -5.56
N LEU A 323 0.19 -13.77 -6.56
CA LEU A 323 -1.18 -14.13 -6.93
C LEU A 323 -2.00 -14.67 -5.74
N ALA A 324 -1.41 -15.58 -4.94
CA ALA A 324 -2.10 -16.12 -3.76
C ALA A 324 -2.48 -15.02 -2.75
N PHE A 325 -1.60 -14.02 -2.54
CA PHE A 325 -1.90 -12.89 -1.66
C PHE A 325 -2.93 -11.93 -2.26
N ALA A 326 -2.94 -11.78 -3.58
CA ALA A 326 -3.97 -11.00 -4.28
C ALA A 326 -5.35 -11.68 -4.19
N GLU A 327 -5.42 -13.01 -4.31
CA GLU A 327 -6.65 -13.80 -4.11
C GLU A 327 -7.16 -13.70 -2.67
N ASP A 328 -6.25 -13.61 -1.68
CA ASP A 328 -6.60 -13.37 -0.28
C ASP A 328 -7.01 -11.91 -0.01
N GLY A 329 -6.91 -11.02 -1.00
CA GLY A 329 -7.26 -9.60 -0.88
C GLY A 329 -6.35 -8.83 0.07
N ILE A 330 -5.05 -9.13 0.07
CA ILE A 330 -4.04 -8.42 0.87
C ILE A 330 -2.91 -7.81 -0.01
N ARG A 331 -3.05 -8.00 -1.33
CA ARG A 331 -2.20 -7.38 -2.36
C ARG A 331 -3.02 -6.88 -3.54
#